data_da11da260027a8a944c46c2442b4174e
#
_entry.id   da11da260027a8a944c46c2442b4174e
#
_cell.length_a   1.000
_cell.length_b   1.000
_cell.length_c   1.000
_cell.angle_alpha   90.00
_cell.angle_beta   90.00
_cell.angle_gamma   90.00
#
_symmetry.space_group_name_H-M   'P 1'
#
loop_
_entity.id
_entity.type
_entity.pdbx_description
1 polymer ?
#
loop_
_entity_poly.entity_id
_entity_poly.type
_entity_poly.pdbx_seq_one_letter_code
_entity_poly.pdbx_strand_id
1 'polypeptide(L)'
;MVAHKLIGYTTASDELVADSAISLADFLSGPLGMAGGIAWMEDYAFIQGTGAGQPLGVINAGATISVARVGTDPTYPDLCNMVENFLPSGRGVWFISQSLYSEMLQMSGPTGNASYLWGNAQSGAPNMLLGFPVVFTEKCPLRNNPGDVILADWRYYLIGDRQATTVESTQFDLWRYDKTSWRAVHRVDGQPWLSQPLYYQDGTTQISPFVILGSKSS
;
A
#
# COMPACT_ATOMS: atom_id res chain seq x y z
N MET A 1 10.52 -16.68 -3.68
CA MET A 1 9.35 -16.41 -2.81
C MET A 1 9.23 -17.50 -1.78
N VAL A 2 9.11 -17.14 -0.50
CA VAL A 2 8.92 -18.08 0.62
C VAL A 2 7.74 -17.55 1.44
N ALA A 3 6.58 -18.20 1.36
CA ALA A 3 5.37 -17.74 2.05
C ALA A 3 5.55 -17.76 3.58
N HIS A 4 5.70 -16.58 4.15
CA HIS A 4 5.80 -16.37 5.58
C HIS A 4 4.41 -16.40 6.23
N LYS A 5 4.38 -16.67 7.53
CA LYS A 5 3.15 -16.78 8.30
C LYS A 5 2.87 -15.45 9.00
N LEU A 6 1.70 -14.87 8.71
CA LEU A 6 1.13 -13.76 9.47
C LEU A 6 0.12 -14.33 10.47
N ILE A 7 0.25 -13.96 11.73
CA ILE A 7 -0.62 -14.44 12.80
C ILE A 7 -1.20 -13.25 13.55
N GLY A 8 -2.54 -13.23 13.66
CA GLY A 8 -3.26 -12.38 14.59
C GLY A 8 -3.71 -13.23 15.81
N TYR A 9 -3.64 -12.65 17.00
CA TYR A 9 -4.07 -13.31 18.23
C TYR A 9 -4.85 -12.34 19.10
N THR A 10 -5.98 -12.80 19.66
CA THR A 10 -6.78 -12.04 20.63
C THR A 10 -7.44 -12.97 21.62
N THR A 11 -7.85 -12.43 22.77
CA THR A 11 -8.54 -13.17 23.83
C THR A 11 -9.73 -12.39 24.35
N ALA A 12 -10.78 -13.09 24.76
CA ALA A 12 -11.92 -12.52 25.47
C ALA A 12 -12.30 -13.41 26.65
N SER A 13 -12.95 -12.82 27.68
CA SER A 13 -13.52 -13.61 28.78
C SER A 13 -14.72 -14.41 28.31
N ASP A 14 -14.93 -15.58 28.88
CA ASP A 14 -16.06 -16.43 28.50
C ASP A 14 -17.41 -15.78 28.88
N GLU A 15 -17.45 -14.93 29.92
CA GLU A 15 -18.59 -14.08 30.25
C GLU A 15 -18.94 -13.12 29.09
N LEU A 16 -17.95 -12.43 28.54
CA LEU A 16 -18.17 -11.54 27.39
C LEU A 16 -18.68 -12.30 26.16
N VAL A 17 -18.18 -13.50 25.95
CA VAL A 17 -18.63 -14.34 24.83
C VAL A 17 -20.08 -14.79 25.03
N ALA A 18 -20.47 -15.10 26.27
CA ALA A 18 -21.83 -15.54 26.60
C ALA A 18 -22.85 -14.38 26.57
N ASP A 19 -22.48 -13.22 27.11
CA ASP A 19 -23.39 -12.06 27.27
C ASP A 19 -23.44 -11.14 26.04
N SER A 20 -22.61 -11.38 25.05
CA SER A 20 -22.56 -10.56 23.84
C SER A 20 -23.82 -10.72 23.00
N ALA A 21 -24.48 -9.60 22.72
CA ALA A 21 -25.67 -9.54 21.85
C ALA A 21 -25.35 -9.90 20.37
N ILE A 22 -24.09 -9.83 20.00
CA ILE A 22 -23.56 -10.19 18.68
C ILE A 22 -22.59 -11.36 18.88
N SER A 23 -22.64 -12.38 18.03
CA SER A 23 -21.66 -13.46 18.05
C SER A 23 -20.25 -12.90 17.91
N LEU A 24 -19.47 -12.91 18.98
CA LEU A 24 -18.09 -12.43 19.00
C LEU A 24 -17.20 -13.23 18.01
N ALA A 25 -17.48 -14.51 17.86
CA ALA A 25 -16.78 -15.36 16.90
C ALA A 25 -17.04 -14.91 15.44
N ASP A 26 -18.28 -14.58 15.09
CA ASP A 26 -18.63 -14.09 13.76
C ASP A 26 -18.05 -12.69 13.51
N PHE A 27 -18.05 -11.82 14.51
CA PHE A 27 -17.42 -10.50 14.41
C PHE A 27 -15.90 -10.64 14.19
N LEU A 28 -15.21 -11.48 14.95
CA LEU A 28 -13.76 -11.66 14.84
C LEU A 28 -13.34 -12.32 13.52
N SER A 29 -14.16 -13.22 12.98
CA SER A 29 -13.92 -13.82 11.66
C SER A 29 -14.33 -12.93 10.49
N GLY A 30 -15.12 -11.89 10.76
CA GLY A 30 -15.63 -10.95 9.76
C GLY A 30 -14.58 -9.95 9.26
N PRO A 31 -14.95 -9.17 8.22
CA PRO A 31 -14.05 -8.20 7.57
C PRO A 31 -13.65 -7.02 8.47
N LEU A 32 -14.37 -6.76 9.55
CA LEU A 32 -14.05 -5.73 10.55
C LEU A 32 -13.24 -6.28 11.72
N GLY A 33 -13.08 -7.60 11.82
CA GLY A 33 -12.33 -8.28 12.86
C GLY A 33 -10.90 -8.63 12.45
N MET A 34 -10.44 -9.81 12.88
CA MET A 34 -9.06 -10.27 12.64
C MET A 34 -8.74 -10.48 11.17
N ALA A 35 -9.70 -10.92 10.36
CA ALA A 35 -9.53 -11.07 8.91
C ALA A 35 -9.25 -9.72 8.23
N GLY A 36 -9.96 -8.68 8.62
CA GLY A 36 -9.72 -7.31 8.12
C GLY A 36 -8.36 -6.76 8.55
N GLY A 37 -7.94 -7.02 9.79
CA GLY A 37 -6.62 -6.64 10.28
C GLY A 37 -5.49 -7.32 9.50
N ILE A 38 -5.64 -8.61 9.17
CA ILE A 38 -4.68 -9.35 8.34
C ILE A 38 -4.63 -8.76 6.93
N ALA A 39 -5.76 -8.52 6.28
CA ALA A 39 -5.81 -7.92 4.94
C ALA A 39 -5.16 -6.53 4.92
N TRP A 40 -5.39 -5.72 5.96
CA TRP A 40 -4.74 -4.41 6.08
C TRP A 40 -3.20 -4.52 6.18
N MET A 41 -2.70 -5.45 6.98
CA MET A 41 -1.26 -5.68 7.14
C MET A 41 -0.62 -6.26 5.88
N GLU A 42 -1.35 -7.07 5.13
CA GLU A 42 -0.93 -7.62 3.84
C GLU A 42 -0.74 -6.52 2.81
N ASP A 43 -1.76 -5.65 2.63
CA ASP A 43 -1.67 -4.50 1.74
C ASP A 43 -0.52 -3.56 2.13
N TYR A 44 -0.34 -3.31 3.43
CA TYR A 44 0.77 -2.52 3.95
C TYR A 44 2.12 -3.14 3.58
N ALA A 45 2.26 -4.48 3.72
CA ALA A 45 3.48 -5.18 3.40
C ALA A 45 3.79 -5.16 1.88
N PHE A 46 2.78 -5.20 1.00
CA PHE A 46 2.99 -5.07 -0.44
C PHE A 46 3.49 -3.68 -0.86
N ILE A 47 3.20 -2.65 -0.08
CA ILE A 47 3.69 -1.29 -0.34
C ILE A 47 5.04 -1.06 0.35
N GLN A 48 5.16 -1.31 1.67
CA GLN A 48 6.29 -0.92 2.50
C GLN A 48 7.13 -2.08 3.04
N GLY A 49 6.77 -3.33 2.78
CA GLY A 49 7.46 -4.49 3.33
C GLY A 49 8.94 -4.55 2.96
N THR A 50 9.76 -5.07 3.84
CA THR A 50 11.22 -5.14 3.69
C THR A 50 11.72 -6.42 3.03
N GLY A 51 10.84 -7.42 2.80
CA GLY A 51 11.25 -8.74 2.28
C GLY A 51 11.88 -9.66 3.33
N ALA A 52 12.06 -9.21 4.57
CA ALA A 52 12.64 -10.02 5.64
C ALA A 52 11.53 -10.58 6.54
N GLY A 53 11.11 -11.81 6.30
CA GLY A 53 10.01 -12.45 7.03
C GLY A 53 8.61 -11.94 6.65
N GLN A 54 8.51 -11.11 5.64
CA GLN A 54 7.30 -10.50 5.09
C GLN A 54 7.49 -10.24 3.60
N PRO A 55 6.41 -9.96 2.82
CA PRO A 55 6.52 -9.59 1.41
C PRO A 55 7.50 -8.44 1.17
N LEU A 56 8.13 -8.43 -0.01
CA LEU A 56 8.96 -7.32 -0.45
C LEU A 56 8.07 -6.25 -1.09
N GLY A 57 7.89 -5.15 -0.39
CA GLY A 57 7.08 -4.02 -0.85
C GLY A 57 7.69 -3.26 -2.02
N VAL A 58 6.82 -2.62 -2.79
CA VAL A 58 7.20 -1.84 -3.97
C VAL A 58 8.25 -0.77 -3.65
N ILE A 59 8.15 -0.10 -2.50
CA ILE A 59 9.09 0.96 -2.11
C ILE A 59 10.52 0.45 -1.94
N ASN A 60 10.68 -0.77 -1.41
CA ASN A 60 11.98 -1.37 -1.08
C ASN A 60 12.53 -2.29 -2.18
N ALA A 61 11.82 -2.40 -3.29
CA ALA A 61 12.20 -3.29 -4.38
C ALA A 61 13.37 -2.73 -5.19
N GLY A 62 14.29 -3.59 -5.60
CA GLY A 62 15.44 -3.20 -6.42
C GLY A 62 15.07 -2.69 -7.82
N ALA A 63 13.87 -3.01 -8.31
CA ALA A 63 13.36 -2.50 -9.58
C ALA A 63 12.75 -1.10 -9.47
N THR A 64 12.55 -0.56 -8.28
CA THR A 64 11.88 0.72 -8.06
C THR A 64 12.81 1.88 -8.37
N ILE A 65 12.34 2.82 -9.20
CA ILE A 65 13.04 4.07 -9.48
C ILE A 65 12.53 5.14 -8.51
N SER A 66 13.48 5.78 -7.80
CA SER A 66 13.19 6.91 -6.92
C SER A 66 13.49 8.22 -7.65
N VAL A 67 12.45 9.01 -7.90
CA VAL A 67 12.55 10.34 -8.49
C VAL A 67 12.72 11.36 -7.37
N ALA A 68 13.84 12.11 -7.39
CA ALA A 68 14.09 13.14 -6.39
C ALA A 68 13.07 14.29 -6.54
N ARG A 69 12.49 14.74 -5.42
CA ARG A 69 11.57 15.89 -5.42
C ARG A 69 12.33 17.21 -5.36
N VAL A 70 11.76 18.23 -5.97
CA VAL A 70 12.35 19.58 -5.98
C VAL A 70 12.08 20.30 -4.65
N GLY A 71 10.85 20.20 -4.15
CA GLY A 71 10.39 20.87 -2.94
C GLY A 71 10.18 19.94 -1.75
N THR A 72 9.52 20.45 -0.73
CA THR A 72 9.03 19.66 0.40
C THR A 72 7.79 18.86 -0.01
N ASP A 73 6.89 19.51 -0.75
CA ASP A 73 5.66 18.90 -1.24
C ASP A 73 5.80 18.46 -2.68
N PRO A 74 5.01 17.46 -3.12
CA PRO A 74 4.96 17.07 -4.51
C PRO A 74 4.54 18.22 -5.40
N THR A 75 5.25 18.40 -6.50
CA THR A 75 4.94 19.42 -7.50
C THR A 75 4.53 18.77 -8.84
N TYR A 76 3.88 19.55 -9.71
CA TYR A 76 3.52 19.04 -11.04
C TYR A 76 4.72 18.53 -11.84
N PRO A 77 5.88 19.23 -11.89
CA PRO A 77 7.08 18.69 -12.53
C PRO A 77 7.54 17.35 -11.94
N ASP A 78 7.45 17.16 -10.61
CA ASP A 78 7.83 15.88 -9.98
C ASP A 78 6.97 14.73 -10.51
N LEU A 79 5.65 14.95 -10.63
CA LEU A 79 4.72 13.95 -11.17
C LEU A 79 4.99 13.66 -12.65
N CYS A 80 5.33 14.68 -13.45
CA CYS A 80 5.74 14.49 -14.85
C CYS A 80 7.00 13.64 -14.95
N ASN A 81 8.01 13.92 -14.11
CA ASN A 81 9.25 13.14 -14.06
C ASN A 81 9.00 11.69 -13.64
N MET A 82 8.04 11.46 -12.74
CA MET A 82 7.65 10.09 -12.38
C MET A 82 7.02 9.35 -13.57
N VAL A 83 6.17 10.00 -14.35
CA VAL A 83 5.57 9.41 -15.56
C VAL A 83 6.63 9.15 -16.63
N GLU A 84 7.62 10.03 -16.79
CA GLU A 84 8.73 9.86 -17.73
C GLU A 84 9.54 8.57 -17.43
N ASN A 85 9.78 8.28 -16.15
CA ASN A 85 10.51 7.10 -15.71
C ASN A 85 9.62 5.83 -15.62
N PHE A 86 8.33 5.97 -15.83
CA PHE A 86 7.38 4.86 -15.74
C PHE A 86 7.33 4.06 -17.03
N LEU A 87 7.30 2.73 -16.91
CA LEU A 87 7.18 1.83 -18.06
C LEU A 87 5.85 2.10 -18.80
N PRO A 88 5.86 2.36 -20.13
CA PRO A 88 4.66 2.69 -20.89
C PRO A 88 3.72 1.49 -21.08
N SER A 89 3.20 0.96 -20.00
CA SER A 89 2.30 -0.20 -19.96
C SER A 89 0.82 0.17 -20.13
N GLY A 90 0.48 1.47 -19.94
CA GLY A 90 -0.88 1.98 -20.00
C GLY A 90 -1.79 1.56 -18.84
N ARG A 91 -1.27 0.87 -17.82
CA ARG A 91 -2.04 0.37 -16.67
C ARG A 91 -1.43 0.75 -15.31
N GLY A 92 -0.74 1.88 -15.26
CA GLY A 92 -0.28 2.46 -14.01
C GLY A 92 -1.44 2.89 -13.11
N VAL A 93 -1.22 2.85 -11.80
CA VAL A 93 -2.12 3.38 -10.77
C VAL A 93 -1.29 4.23 -9.82
N TRP A 94 -1.78 5.42 -9.53
CA TRP A 94 -1.20 6.27 -8.50
C TRP A 94 -1.68 5.83 -7.12
N PHE A 95 -0.74 5.58 -6.23
CA PHE A 95 -1.00 5.42 -4.80
C PHE A 95 -0.42 6.64 -4.10
N ILE A 96 -1.27 7.38 -3.43
CA ILE A 96 -0.92 8.64 -2.78
C ILE A 96 -1.29 8.56 -1.31
N SER A 97 -0.37 8.98 -0.46
CA SER A 97 -0.65 9.05 0.97
C SER A 97 -1.85 9.96 1.26
N GLN A 98 -2.77 9.50 2.11
CA GLN A 98 -3.90 10.29 2.56
C GLN A 98 -3.49 11.64 3.17
N SER A 99 -2.29 11.72 3.75
CA SER A 99 -1.73 12.96 4.32
C SER A 99 -1.41 14.04 3.29
N LEU A 100 -1.34 13.69 2.00
CA LEU A 100 -1.11 14.61 0.87
C LEU A 100 -2.39 15.08 0.20
N TYR A 101 -3.56 14.61 0.63
CA TYR A 101 -4.82 14.89 -0.07
C TYR A 101 -5.07 16.39 -0.28
N SER A 102 -4.85 17.20 0.74
CA SER A 102 -5.02 18.67 0.67
C SER A 102 -4.07 19.32 -0.33
N GLU A 103 -2.80 18.91 -0.33
CA GLU A 103 -1.76 19.46 -1.23
C GLU A 103 -2.04 19.09 -2.68
N MET A 104 -2.46 17.85 -2.91
CA MET A 104 -2.80 17.39 -4.26
C MET A 104 -3.98 18.17 -4.85
N LEU A 105 -5.00 18.50 -4.04
CA LEU A 105 -6.13 19.33 -4.49
C LEU A 105 -5.73 20.78 -4.79
N GLN A 106 -4.72 21.31 -4.12
CA GLN A 106 -4.24 22.68 -4.29
C GLN A 106 -3.13 22.79 -5.35
N MET A 107 -2.68 21.66 -5.89
CA MET A 107 -1.61 21.65 -6.89
C MET A 107 -2.03 22.43 -8.13
N SER A 108 -1.22 23.39 -8.53
CA SER A 108 -1.41 24.22 -9.74
C SER A 108 -0.54 23.72 -10.88
N GLY A 109 -1.01 23.97 -12.12
CA GLY A 109 -0.23 23.71 -13.32
C GLY A 109 0.96 24.66 -13.49
N PRO A 110 1.83 24.41 -14.48
CA PRO A 110 3.13 25.07 -14.65
C PRO A 110 3.06 26.57 -15.01
N THR A 111 1.91 27.10 -15.37
CA THR A 111 1.74 28.48 -15.87
C THR A 111 1.35 29.51 -14.82
N GLY A 112 1.36 29.15 -13.53
CA GLY A 112 1.03 30.11 -12.45
C GLY A 112 -0.42 30.62 -12.45
N ASN A 113 -1.22 30.26 -13.43
CA ASN A 113 -2.66 30.51 -13.41
C ASN A 113 -3.27 29.52 -12.40
N ALA A 114 -4.22 30.00 -11.59
CA ALA A 114 -4.95 29.21 -10.59
C ALA A 114 -5.88 28.16 -11.22
N SER A 115 -5.40 27.46 -12.23
CA SER A 115 -6.04 26.28 -12.80
C SER A 115 -5.54 25.09 -12.00
N TYR A 116 -6.29 24.72 -10.99
CA TYR A 116 -6.02 23.52 -10.23
C TYR A 116 -6.02 22.31 -11.16
N LEU A 117 -4.98 21.49 -11.08
CA LEU A 117 -4.88 20.25 -11.88
C LEU A 117 -6.02 19.29 -11.58
N TRP A 118 -6.59 19.38 -10.41
CA TRP A 118 -7.56 18.45 -9.89
C TRP A 118 -8.88 19.14 -9.55
N GLY A 119 -9.67 19.43 -10.55
CA GLY A 119 -11.08 19.79 -10.43
C GLY A 119 -11.40 21.02 -9.57
N ASN A 120 -12.62 21.47 -9.71
CA ASN A 120 -13.22 22.44 -8.78
C ASN A 120 -14.00 21.69 -7.69
N ALA A 121 -14.31 22.37 -6.60
CA ALA A 121 -15.06 21.82 -5.47
C ALA A 121 -16.44 21.25 -5.83
N GLN A 122 -16.99 21.60 -7.00
CA GLN A 122 -18.28 21.12 -7.50
C GLN A 122 -18.21 19.77 -8.21
N SER A 123 -17.04 19.40 -8.77
CA SER A 123 -16.89 18.18 -9.59
C SER A 123 -16.42 16.97 -8.78
N GLY A 124 -16.08 17.16 -7.49
CA GLY A 124 -15.37 16.14 -6.71
C GLY A 124 -13.91 15.98 -7.15
N ALA A 125 -13.13 15.22 -6.40
CA ALA A 125 -11.76 14.89 -6.80
C ALA A 125 -11.80 13.97 -8.02
N PRO A 126 -11.13 14.28 -9.13
CA PRO A 126 -11.05 13.38 -10.26
C PRO A 126 -10.31 12.12 -9.85
N ASN A 127 -10.80 10.97 -10.29
CA ASN A 127 -10.18 9.68 -10.02
C ASN A 127 -8.95 9.41 -10.91
N MET A 128 -8.51 10.39 -11.70
CA MET A 128 -7.41 10.24 -12.67
C MET A 128 -6.43 11.41 -12.59
N LEU A 129 -5.14 11.10 -12.65
CA LEU A 129 -4.04 12.05 -12.68
C LEU A 129 -3.08 11.67 -13.82
N LEU A 130 -2.79 12.59 -14.73
CA LEU A 130 -1.91 12.35 -15.89
C LEU A 130 -2.27 11.06 -16.68
N GLY A 131 -3.56 10.75 -16.80
CA GLY A 131 -4.06 9.58 -17.53
C GLY A 131 -4.11 8.26 -16.75
N PHE A 132 -3.71 8.25 -15.49
CA PHE A 132 -3.76 7.07 -14.62
C PHE A 132 -4.72 7.27 -13.44
N PRO A 133 -5.43 6.21 -13.02
CA PRO A 133 -6.30 6.28 -11.86
C PRO A 133 -5.51 6.54 -10.57
N VAL A 134 -6.19 7.16 -9.60
CA VAL A 134 -5.60 7.54 -8.31
C VAL A 134 -6.32 6.85 -7.17
N VAL A 135 -5.53 6.32 -6.24
CA VAL A 135 -5.98 5.72 -4.99
C VAL A 135 -5.27 6.42 -3.82
N PHE A 136 -6.06 7.09 -2.97
CA PHE A 136 -5.54 7.59 -1.69
C PHE A 136 -5.58 6.49 -0.66
N THR A 137 -4.48 6.30 0.05
CA THR A 137 -4.34 5.25 1.05
C THR A 137 -3.44 5.69 2.21
N GLU A 138 -3.77 5.23 3.41
CA GLU A 138 -2.94 5.40 4.61
C GLU A 138 -1.75 4.43 4.66
N LYS A 139 -1.69 3.47 3.74
CA LYS A 139 -0.62 2.46 3.67
C LYS A 139 0.65 2.99 3.01
N CYS A 140 0.56 4.12 2.30
CA CYS A 140 1.75 4.85 1.83
C CYS A 140 2.41 5.59 2.99
N PRO A 141 3.74 5.83 2.92
CA PRO A 141 4.45 6.67 3.90
C PRO A 141 3.79 8.04 4.07
N LEU A 142 3.97 8.63 5.24
CA LEU A 142 3.48 9.98 5.52
C LEU A 142 4.18 11.00 4.62
N ARG A 143 3.51 12.14 4.41
CA ARG A 143 4.02 13.31 3.68
C ARG A 143 5.51 13.56 3.97
N ASN A 144 6.26 13.88 2.94
CA ASN A 144 7.70 14.17 2.96
C ASN A 144 8.62 12.96 3.18
N ASN A 145 8.08 11.77 3.25
CA ASN A 145 8.89 10.57 3.25
C ASN A 145 8.96 9.95 1.84
N PRO A 146 10.05 9.27 1.48
CA PRO A 146 10.15 8.53 0.22
C PRO A 146 9.00 7.54 0.06
N GLY A 147 8.32 7.58 -1.09
CA GLY A 147 7.19 6.70 -1.37
C GLY A 147 5.82 7.22 -0.90
N ASP A 148 5.72 8.50 -0.48
CA ASP A 148 4.44 9.13 -0.19
C ASP A 148 3.56 9.30 -1.46
N VAL A 149 4.18 9.29 -2.64
CA VAL A 149 3.56 9.16 -3.94
C VAL A 149 4.22 8.02 -4.70
N ILE A 150 3.42 7.09 -5.19
CA ILE A 150 3.87 5.89 -5.92
C ILE A 150 3.08 5.79 -7.22
N LEU A 151 3.76 5.53 -8.33
CA LEU A 151 3.15 5.12 -9.59
C LEU A 151 3.56 3.67 -9.86
N ALA A 152 2.60 2.76 -9.87
CA ALA A 152 2.86 1.33 -9.96
C ALA A 152 1.97 0.62 -10.97
N ASP A 153 2.53 -0.34 -11.70
CA ASP A 153 1.80 -1.35 -12.49
C ASP A 153 1.86 -2.70 -11.77
N TRP A 154 0.79 -3.05 -11.07
CA TRP A 154 0.69 -4.25 -10.25
C TRP A 154 0.73 -5.56 -11.03
N ARG A 155 0.66 -5.55 -12.34
CA ARG A 155 0.86 -6.78 -13.16
C ARG A 155 2.28 -7.32 -13.08
N TYR A 156 3.23 -6.44 -12.70
CA TYR A 156 4.63 -6.81 -12.48
C TYR A 156 4.92 -7.16 -11.02
N TYR A 157 3.89 -7.28 -10.18
CA TYR A 157 4.02 -7.74 -8.81
C TYR A 157 3.45 -9.16 -8.67
N LEU A 158 4.27 -10.07 -8.17
CA LEU A 158 3.88 -11.46 -7.94
C LEU A 158 3.39 -11.63 -6.50
N ILE A 159 2.21 -12.23 -6.36
CA ILE A 159 1.65 -12.64 -5.07
C ILE A 159 1.57 -14.14 -5.03
N GLY A 160 2.16 -14.74 -4.00
CA GLY A 160 2.11 -16.19 -3.71
C GLY A 160 1.27 -16.45 -2.47
N ASP A 161 -0.05 -16.57 -2.67
CA ASP A 161 -0.95 -17.01 -1.60
C ASP A 161 -0.84 -18.55 -1.45
N ARG A 162 -0.45 -18.99 -0.26
CA ARG A 162 -0.32 -20.41 0.07
C ARG A 162 -1.45 -20.93 0.96
N GLN A 163 -2.03 -20.08 1.79
CA GLN A 163 -3.09 -20.44 2.72
C GLN A 163 -3.99 -19.24 2.95
N ALA A 164 -5.27 -19.40 2.61
CA ALA A 164 -6.29 -18.41 2.92
C ALA A 164 -6.38 -18.16 4.43
N THR A 165 -6.83 -16.98 4.81
CA THR A 165 -7.02 -16.62 6.22
C THR A 165 -7.96 -17.59 6.90
N THR A 166 -7.48 -18.26 7.95
CA THR A 166 -8.28 -19.12 8.81
C THR A 166 -8.34 -18.53 10.22
N VAL A 167 -9.53 -18.45 10.80
CA VAL A 167 -9.74 -18.02 12.19
C VAL A 167 -10.19 -19.23 13.00
N GLU A 168 -9.45 -19.53 14.05
CA GLU A 168 -9.70 -20.65 14.95
C GLU A 168 -9.83 -20.13 16.37
N SER A 169 -10.68 -20.77 17.19
CA SER A 169 -10.83 -20.47 18.60
C SER A 169 -10.48 -21.67 19.47
N THR A 170 -9.98 -21.41 20.68
CA THR A 170 -9.70 -22.43 21.68
C THR A 170 -9.94 -21.89 23.09
N GLN A 171 -10.49 -22.73 23.96
CA GLN A 171 -10.67 -22.43 25.37
C GLN A 171 -9.53 -23.01 26.24
N PHE A 172 -8.66 -23.86 25.65
CA PHE A 172 -7.64 -24.60 26.44
C PHE A 172 -6.40 -23.75 26.77
N ASP A 173 -6.10 -22.73 25.98
CA ASP A 173 -4.88 -21.91 26.13
C ASP A 173 -4.89 -21.12 27.45
N LEU A 174 -6.02 -20.50 27.79
CA LEU A 174 -6.18 -19.68 28.99
C LEU A 174 -7.30 -20.17 29.91
N TRP A 175 -7.49 -21.50 29.99
CA TRP A 175 -8.54 -22.11 30.79
C TRP A 175 -8.53 -21.69 32.28
N ARG A 176 -7.35 -21.48 32.87
CA ARG A 176 -7.19 -21.01 34.25
C ARG A 176 -7.72 -19.58 34.50
N TYR A 177 -7.92 -18.81 33.44
CA TYR A 177 -8.34 -17.41 33.49
C TYR A 177 -9.74 -17.21 32.96
N ASP A 178 -10.48 -18.29 32.68
CA ASP A 178 -11.83 -18.26 32.11
C ASP A 178 -11.92 -17.38 30.85
N LYS A 179 -11.03 -17.69 29.85
CA LYS A 179 -10.87 -16.95 28.61
C LYS A 179 -10.79 -17.87 27.42
N THR A 180 -11.51 -17.47 26.37
CA THR A 180 -11.37 -18.04 25.03
C THR A 180 -10.38 -17.23 24.21
N SER A 181 -9.48 -17.93 23.50
CA SER A 181 -8.48 -17.36 22.61
C SER A 181 -8.87 -17.57 21.15
N TRP A 182 -8.63 -16.57 20.32
CA TRP A 182 -8.77 -16.66 18.86
C TRP A 182 -7.43 -16.42 18.19
N ARG A 183 -7.18 -17.21 17.16
CA ARG A 183 -5.99 -17.11 16.31
C ARG A 183 -6.41 -17.04 14.86
N ALA A 184 -6.00 -16.00 14.16
CA ALA A 184 -6.08 -15.93 12.71
C ALA A 184 -4.70 -16.24 12.12
N VAL A 185 -4.67 -17.04 11.06
CA VAL A 185 -3.43 -17.42 10.37
C VAL A 185 -3.61 -17.20 8.88
N HIS A 186 -2.65 -16.50 8.27
CA HIS A 186 -2.53 -16.31 6.83
C HIS A 186 -1.10 -16.59 6.39
N ARG A 187 -0.92 -17.10 5.17
CA ARG A 187 0.42 -17.36 4.60
C ARG A 187 0.51 -16.83 3.20
N VAL A 188 1.21 -15.73 3.06
CA VAL A 188 1.42 -15.05 1.79
C VAL A 188 2.87 -14.63 1.65
N ASP A 189 3.31 -14.48 0.42
CA ASP A 189 4.53 -13.76 0.06
C ASP A 189 4.28 -12.95 -1.19
N GLY A 190 5.01 -11.87 -1.36
CA GLY A 190 4.90 -11.01 -2.52
C GLY A 190 6.23 -10.36 -2.84
N GLN A 191 6.51 -10.23 -4.12
CA GLN A 191 7.67 -9.51 -4.61
C GLN A 191 7.47 -9.01 -6.04
N PRO A 192 8.10 -7.91 -6.44
CA PRO A 192 8.18 -7.51 -7.83
C PRO A 192 8.78 -8.62 -8.71
N TRP A 193 8.26 -8.77 -9.92
CA TRP A 193 8.81 -9.70 -10.92
C TRP A 193 10.22 -9.29 -11.31
N LEU A 194 10.44 -7.99 -11.54
CA LEU A 194 11.73 -7.46 -11.92
C LEU A 194 12.59 -7.22 -10.67
N SER A 195 13.86 -7.62 -10.75
CA SER A 195 14.84 -7.38 -9.68
C SER A 195 15.59 -6.06 -9.84
N GLN A 196 15.55 -5.45 -11.02
CA GLN A 196 16.20 -4.17 -11.35
C GLN A 196 15.40 -3.43 -12.43
N PRO A 197 15.58 -2.11 -12.57
CA PRO A 197 14.96 -1.33 -13.64
C PRO A 197 15.36 -1.84 -15.02
N LEU A 198 14.53 -1.57 -16.03
CA LEU A 198 14.83 -1.80 -17.43
C LEU A 198 15.58 -0.61 -18.00
N TYR A 199 16.33 -0.84 -19.07
CA TYR A 199 17.05 0.21 -19.78
C TYR A 199 16.44 0.45 -21.16
N TYR A 200 16.45 1.71 -21.61
CA TYR A 200 16.20 2.04 -23.00
C TYR A 200 17.30 1.50 -23.91
N GLN A 201 17.14 1.68 -25.21
CA GLN A 201 18.14 1.25 -26.19
C GLN A 201 19.49 2.01 -26.07
N ASP A 202 19.49 3.16 -25.40
CA ASP A 202 20.67 3.95 -25.08
C ASP A 202 21.57 3.29 -23.99
N GLY A 203 21.08 2.27 -23.31
CA GLY A 203 21.77 1.56 -22.25
C GLY A 203 22.00 2.38 -20.96
N THR A 204 21.49 3.61 -20.87
CA THR A 204 21.70 4.52 -19.75
C THR A 204 20.41 4.96 -19.07
N THR A 205 19.40 5.31 -19.86
CA THR A 205 18.10 5.76 -19.35
C THR A 205 17.31 4.57 -18.80
N GLN A 206 16.83 4.70 -17.57
CA GLN A 206 16.08 3.65 -16.86
C GLN A 206 14.58 3.91 -16.91
N ILE A 207 13.82 2.83 -17.02
CA ILE A 207 12.38 2.80 -16.85
C ILE A 207 11.98 1.65 -15.96
N SER A 208 10.87 1.81 -15.21
CA SER A 208 10.37 0.77 -14.32
C SER A 208 8.86 0.76 -14.27
N PRO A 209 8.24 -0.41 -14.02
CA PRO A 209 6.82 -0.47 -13.66
C PRO A 209 6.54 0.09 -12.26
N PHE A 210 7.57 0.42 -11.47
CA PHE A 210 7.45 0.96 -10.12
C PHE A 210 8.29 2.22 -9.98
N VAL A 211 7.64 3.35 -9.77
CA VAL A 211 8.29 4.65 -9.58
C VAL A 211 7.76 5.29 -8.31
N ILE A 212 8.65 5.75 -7.45
CA ILE A 212 8.30 6.44 -6.21
C ILE A 212 8.85 7.86 -6.21
N LEU A 213 8.17 8.75 -5.50
CA LEU A 213 8.70 10.06 -5.20
C LEU A 213 9.67 9.93 -4.03
N GLY A 214 10.91 10.29 -4.27
CA GLY A 214 12.01 10.20 -3.30
C GLY A 214 12.05 11.37 -2.33
N SER A 215 13.09 11.42 -1.51
CA SER A 215 13.41 12.57 -0.68
C SER A 215 13.84 13.77 -1.54
N LYS A 216 13.81 14.97 -0.93
CA LYS A 216 14.34 16.19 -1.55
C LYS A 216 15.82 15.99 -1.92
N SER A 217 16.18 16.39 -3.15
CA SER A 217 17.61 16.49 -3.51
C SER A 217 18.30 17.53 -2.63
N SER A 218 19.40 17.13 -2.02
CA SER A 218 20.26 18.00 -1.20
C SER A 218 20.91 19.07 -2.06
#